data_fb1a57d0226ba0cac28b24b7f654d434
#
_entry.id   fb1a57d0226ba0cac28b24b7f654d434
#
_cell.length_a   1.000
_cell.length_b   1.000
_cell.length_c   1.000
_cell.angle_alpha   90.00
_cell.angle_beta   90.00
_cell.angle_gamma   90.00
#
_symmetry.space_group_name_H-M   'P 1'
#
loop_
_entity.id
_entity.type
_entity.pdbx_description
1 polymer ?
#
loop_
_entity_poly.entity_id
_entity_poly.type
_entity_poly.pdbx_seq_one_letter_code
_entity_poly.pdbx_strand_id
1 'polypeptide(L)'
;PQSSVTGKTKEEQSIKATLLVVHGMQEHGGRYEYLAERFAKQGILVLLYDQLGHGKTVQNEQEFGFFTLKEPKEQLIHHALQMAKYLEENYPEIPHFILGHSMGSFVTRCLLQNHAERFDGAFIIGTGSRIIGVKMLSHFLTLFNLIAPKRRSKLLNFAFAKMNNFSFRNETNTHYLNWLSLDKNNRDEFLKDPLCGIPFTVNGFYTLIQLQLQATNKNWAKNISKTFPIYLISGENDPIGNFGKGVRQVYNELLQNGFQQVKMTLYPEMRH
;
A
#
# COMPACT_ATOMS: atom_id res chain seq x y z
N PRO A 1 -9.57 -14.45 -3.67
CA PRO A 1 -8.21 -14.05 -3.28
C PRO A 1 -7.50 -15.24 -2.67
N GLN A 2 -6.29 -15.56 -3.17
CA GLN A 2 -5.46 -16.56 -2.49
C GLN A 2 -4.77 -15.86 -1.31
N SER A 3 -5.10 -16.28 -0.08
CA SER A 3 -4.42 -15.84 1.13
C SER A 3 -3.43 -16.89 1.58
N SER A 4 -2.24 -16.49 1.99
CA SER A 4 -1.30 -17.36 2.69
C SER A 4 -1.24 -16.92 4.15
N VAL A 5 -1.53 -17.85 5.07
CA VAL A 5 -1.31 -17.66 6.49
C VAL A 5 0.08 -18.20 6.80
N THR A 6 1.04 -17.32 7.03
CA THR A 6 2.39 -17.70 7.43
C THR A 6 2.55 -17.50 8.93
N GLY A 7 2.94 -18.57 9.63
CA GLY A 7 3.18 -18.50 11.09
C GLY A 7 2.79 -19.74 11.87
N LYS A 8 3.08 -20.96 11.33
CA LYS A 8 3.10 -22.14 12.21
C LYS A 8 4.39 -22.15 13.00
N THR A 9 4.35 -21.75 14.26
CA THR A 9 5.42 -21.95 15.22
C THR A 9 5.36 -23.38 15.77
N LYS A 10 6.53 -23.99 15.98
CA LYS A 10 6.68 -25.34 16.57
C LYS A 10 6.37 -25.42 18.08
N GLU A 11 6.08 -24.31 18.73
CA GLU A 11 5.60 -24.20 20.10
C GLU A 11 4.29 -23.44 20.05
N GLU A 12 3.29 -23.87 20.81
CA GLU A 12 1.99 -23.20 21.00
C GLU A 12 2.19 -21.85 21.72
N GLN A 13 2.86 -20.89 21.08
CA GLN A 13 2.79 -19.51 21.55
C GLN A 13 1.38 -19.02 21.28
N SER A 14 0.67 -18.63 22.34
CA SER A 14 -0.63 -17.99 22.21
C SER A 14 -0.51 -16.76 21.29
N ILE A 15 -1.35 -16.71 20.25
CA ILE A 15 -1.41 -15.55 19.35
C ILE A 15 -1.92 -14.36 20.17
N LYS A 16 -1.13 -13.29 20.22
CA LYS A 16 -1.41 -12.09 21.03
C LYS A 16 -2.11 -11.00 20.24
N ALA A 17 -1.94 -10.99 18.94
CA ALA A 17 -2.52 -10.01 18.03
C ALA A 17 -2.46 -10.53 16.58
N THR A 18 -3.22 -9.90 15.70
CA THR A 18 -3.13 -10.11 14.26
C THR A 18 -2.68 -8.86 13.53
N LEU A 19 -2.05 -9.04 12.37
CA LEU A 19 -1.65 -7.96 11.47
C LEU A 19 -2.06 -8.30 10.03
N LEU A 20 -2.98 -7.52 9.47
CA LEU A 20 -3.30 -7.56 8.04
C LEU A 20 -2.31 -6.69 7.26
N VAL A 21 -1.61 -7.24 6.27
CA VAL A 21 -0.70 -6.49 5.41
C VAL A 21 -1.30 -6.27 4.03
N VAL A 22 -1.38 -4.99 3.63
CA VAL A 22 -1.84 -4.54 2.30
C VAL A 22 -0.62 -4.02 1.53
N HIS A 23 -0.16 -4.81 0.58
CA HIS A 23 1.08 -4.55 -0.18
C HIS A 23 0.96 -3.37 -1.17
N GLY A 24 2.07 -2.95 -1.74
CA GLY A 24 2.17 -1.84 -2.68
C GLY A 24 1.85 -2.21 -4.14
N MET A 25 2.12 -1.25 -5.02
CA MET A 25 2.00 -1.38 -6.47
C MET A 25 3.12 -2.26 -7.04
N GLN A 26 2.81 -3.11 -8.02
CA GLN A 26 3.80 -3.92 -8.75
C GLN A 26 4.62 -4.89 -7.87
N GLU A 27 4.03 -5.32 -6.78
CA GLU A 27 4.60 -6.31 -5.87
C GLU A 27 3.50 -7.28 -5.41
N HIS A 28 3.77 -8.15 -4.45
CA HIS A 28 2.83 -9.13 -3.92
C HIS A 28 3.04 -9.39 -2.42
N GLY A 29 2.08 -10.07 -1.79
CA GLY A 29 2.11 -10.36 -0.36
C GLY A 29 3.35 -11.14 0.10
N GLY A 30 3.88 -12.05 -0.72
CA GLY A 30 5.06 -12.85 -0.40
C GLY A 30 6.32 -12.04 -0.08
N ARG A 31 6.44 -10.81 -0.55
CA ARG A 31 7.56 -9.92 -0.18
C ARG A 31 7.61 -9.55 1.30
N TYR A 32 6.52 -9.78 2.01
CA TYR A 32 6.39 -9.50 3.44
C TYR A 32 6.59 -10.75 4.32
N GLU A 33 7.00 -11.90 3.74
CA GLU A 33 7.23 -13.13 4.50
C GLU A 33 8.27 -12.96 5.60
N TYR A 34 9.39 -12.28 5.32
CA TYR A 34 10.40 -12.00 6.32
C TYR A 34 9.85 -11.16 7.49
N LEU A 35 9.02 -10.15 7.19
CA LEU A 35 8.31 -9.37 8.21
C LEU A 35 7.39 -10.28 9.03
N ALA A 36 6.60 -11.11 8.35
CA ALA A 36 5.65 -12.03 8.98
C ALA A 36 6.35 -13.02 9.93
N GLU A 37 7.48 -13.59 9.52
CA GLU A 37 8.29 -14.48 10.37
C GLU A 37 8.82 -13.78 11.61
N ARG A 38 9.25 -12.51 11.49
CA ARG A 38 9.73 -11.73 12.62
C ARG A 38 8.62 -11.42 13.61
N PHE A 39 7.43 -11.08 13.12
CA PHE A 39 6.26 -10.83 13.96
C PHE A 39 5.71 -12.11 14.58
N ALA A 40 5.73 -13.23 13.86
CA ALA A 40 5.30 -14.53 14.36
C ALA A 40 6.11 -14.96 15.61
N LYS A 41 7.43 -14.69 15.63
CA LYS A 41 8.30 -14.92 16.79
C LYS A 41 7.91 -14.08 18.02
N GLN A 42 7.12 -13.05 17.85
CA GLN A 42 6.58 -12.21 18.93
C GLN A 42 5.13 -12.58 19.31
N GLY A 43 4.57 -13.62 18.70
CA GLY A 43 3.19 -14.04 18.90
C GLY A 43 2.16 -13.22 18.09
N ILE A 44 2.58 -12.56 17.01
CA ILE A 44 1.68 -11.81 16.13
C ILE A 44 1.47 -12.61 14.84
N LEU A 45 0.22 -12.99 14.58
CA LEU A 45 -0.17 -13.64 13.33
C LEU A 45 -0.29 -12.60 12.21
N VAL A 46 0.42 -12.83 11.11
CA VAL A 46 0.38 -11.91 9.95
C VAL A 46 -0.39 -12.55 8.81
N LEU A 47 -1.43 -11.86 8.37
CA LEU A 47 -2.18 -12.23 7.16
C LEU A 47 -1.64 -11.48 5.96
N LEU A 48 -1.05 -12.22 5.02
CA LEU A 48 -0.60 -11.74 3.73
C LEU A 48 -1.59 -12.18 2.65
N TYR A 49 -1.93 -11.30 1.73
CA TYR A 49 -2.77 -11.62 0.58
C TYR A 49 -2.33 -10.84 -0.65
N ASP A 50 -2.62 -11.37 -1.83
CA ASP A 50 -2.36 -10.66 -3.08
C ASP A 50 -3.60 -9.87 -3.49
N GLN A 51 -3.42 -8.58 -3.77
CA GLN A 51 -4.49 -7.73 -4.27
C GLN A 51 -4.84 -8.09 -5.72
N LEU A 52 -6.02 -7.74 -6.20
CA LEU A 52 -6.41 -7.92 -7.60
C LEU A 52 -5.33 -7.42 -8.55
N GLY A 53 -5.09 -8.15 -9.62
CA GLY A 53 -4.10 -7.80 -10.64
C GLY A 53 -2.65 -7.92 -10.18
N HIS A 54 -2.40 -8.60 -9.05
CA HIS A 54 -1.08 -8.84 -8.49
C HIS A 54 -0.91 -10.30 -8.05
N GLY A 55 0.36 -10.73 -8.01
CA GLY A 55 0.74 -12.02 -7.45
C GLY A 55 -0.10 -13.17 -8.00
N LYS A 56 -0.59 -14.02 -7.11
CA LYS A 56 -1.35 -15.25 -7.43
C LYS A 56 -2.85 -15.02 -7.70
N THR A 57 -3.35 -13.78 -7.64
CA THR A 57 -4.71 -13.46 -8.07
C THR A 57 -4.86 -13.41 -9.58
N VAL A 58 -3.75 -13.36 -10.29
CA VAL A 58 -3.65 -13.29 -11.75
C VAL A 58 -3.62 -14.71 -12.32
N GLN A 59 -4.48 -14.98 -13.30
CA GLN A 59 -4.55 -16.28 -13.97
C GLN A 59 -3.70 -16.33 -15.25
N ASN A 60 -3.48 -15.17 -15.86
CA ASN A 60 -2.66 -15.03 -17.05
C ASN A 60 -1.90 -13.71 -17.05
N GLU A 61 -0.79 -13.61 -17.78
CA GLU A 61 0.09 -12.43 -17.79
C GLU A 61 -0.61 -11.12 -18.18
N GLN A 62 -1.72 -11.20 -18.93
CA GLN A 62 -2.45 -10.00 -19.38
C GLN A 62 -3.24 -9.34 -18.26
N GLU A 63 -3.50 -10.05 -17.17
CA GLU A 63 -4.25 -9.54 -16.02
C GLU A 63 -3.39 -8.76 -15.03
N PHE A 64 -2.05 -8.92 -15.08
CA PHE A 64 -1.19 -8.11 -14.22
C PHE A 64 -1.38 -6.62 -14.43
N GLY A 65 -1.52 -5.90 -13.32
CA GLY A 65 -1.73 -4.45 -13.32
C GLY A 65 -3.10 -4.01 -13.83
N PHE A 66 -4.03 -4.97 -13.99
CA PHE A 66 -5.45 -4.73 -14.28
C PHE A 66 -6.29 -5.23 -13.11
N PHE A 67 -7.12 -4.38 -12.54
CA PHE A 67 -7.92 -4.78 -11.37
C PHE A 67 -9.29 -5.35 -11.77
N THR A 68 -10.18 -4.51 -12.28
CA THR A 68 -11.48 -4.89 -12.82
C THR A 68 -12.12 -3.72 -13.57
N LEU A 69 -13.14 -3.98 -14.39
CA LEU A 69 -13.90 -2.91 -15.07
C LEU A 69 -14.92 -2.24 -14.16
N LYS A 70 -15.49 -3.01 -13.21
CA LYS A 70 -16.54 -2.50 -12.32
C LYS A 70 -15.95 -2.10 -10.99
N GLU A 71 -15.99 -0.80 -10.68
CA GLU A 71 -15.64 -0.22 -9.38
C GLU A 71 -14.28 -0.73 -8.84
N PRO A 72 -13.18 -0.60 -9.63
CA PRO A 72 -11.91 -1.27 -9.28
C PRO A 72 -11.33 -0.83 -7.93
N LYS A 73 -11.50 0.43 -7.57
CA LYS A 73 -11.06 0.96 -6.28
C LYS A 73 -11.86 0.34 -5.13
N GLU A 74 -13.16 0.28 -5.27
CA GLU A 74 -14.09 -0.30 -4.29
C GLU A 74 -13.82 -1.79 -4.09
N GLN A 75 -13.48 -2.51 -5.17
CA GLN A 75 -13.11 -3.93 -5.08
C GLN A 75 -11.81 -4.14 -4.28
N LEU A 76 -10.80 -3.31 -4.45
CA LEU A 76 -9.59 -3.40 -3.64
C LEU A 76 -9.87 -3.16 -2.15
N ILE A 77 -10.67 -2.15 -1.83
CA ILE A 77 -11.09 -1.85 -0.46
C ILE A 77 -11.92 -3.00 0.12
N HIS A 78 -12.85 -3.55 -0.68
CA HIS A 78 -13.71 -4.66 -0.28
C HIS A 78 -12.90 -5.93 0.01
N HIS A 79 -11.88 -6.26 -0.80
CA HIS A 79 -11.03 -7.41 -0.54
C HIS A 79 -10.22 -7.24 0.76
N ALA A 80 -9.68 -6.04 1.01
CA ALA A 80 -9.02 -5.76 2.29
C ALA A 80 -10.00 -5.92 3.47
N LEU A 81 -11.26 -5.47 3.31
CA LEU A 81 -12.32 -5.67 4.31
C LEU A 81 -12.64 -7.15 4.54
N GLN A 82 -12.68 -7.96 3.48
CA GLN A 82 -12.90 -9.41 3.61
C GLN A 82 -11.77 -10.08 4.41
N MET A 83 -10.51 -9.66 4.18
CA MET A 83 -9.37 -10.18 4.94
C MET A 83 -9.42 -9.76 6.42
N ALA A 84 -9.87 -8.53 6.70
CA ALA A 84 -10.09 -8.09 8.08
C ALA A 84 -11.17 -8.93 8.78
N LYS A 85 -12.32 -9.14 8.12
CA LYS A 85 -13.40 -10.00 8.65
C LYS A 85 -12.93 -11.43 8.90
N TYR A 86 -12.13 -11.99 8.00
CA TYR A 86 -11.54 -13.32 8.20
C TYR A 86 -10.72 -13.39 9.49
N LEU A 87 -9.93 -12.36 9.81
CA LEU A 87 -9.16 -12.30 11.05
C LEU A 87 -10.08 -12.20 12.28
N GLU A 88 -11.09 -11.34 12.26
CA GLU A 88 -12.05 -11.19 13.34
C GLU A 88 -12.82 -12.50 13.62
N GLU A 89 -13.27 -13.18 12.58
CA GLU A 89 -14.03 -14.43 12.69
C GLU A 89 -13.18 -15.59 13.24
N ASN A 90 -11.90 -15.65 12.90
CA ASN A 90 -11.02 -16.74 13.32
C ASN A 90 -10.22 -16.44 14.61
N TYR A 91 -10.10 -15.17 14.99
CA TYR A 91 -9.33 -14.71 16.15
C TYR A 91 -10.06 -13.60 16.91
N PRO A 92 -11.31 -13.81 17.41
CA PRO A 92 -12.20 -12.75 17.89
C PRO A 92 -11.74 -12.06 19.19
N GLU A 93 -10.90 -12.71 19.98
CA GLU A 93 -10.56 -12.27 21.35
C GLU A 93 -9.24 -11.49 21.42
N ILE A 94 -8.61 -11.19 20.29
CA ILE A 94 -7.29 -10.55 20.28
C ILE A 94 -7.25 -9.30 19.40
N PRO A 95 -6.36 -8.35 19.68
CA PRO A 95 -6.23 -7.12 18.91
C PRO A 95 -5.90 -7.34 17.43
N HIS A 96 -6.52 -6.55 16.57
CA HIS A 96 -6.31 -6.56 15.12
C HIS A 96 -5.65 -5.28 14.64
N PHE A 97 -4.57 -5.40 13.88
CA PHE A 97 -3.86 -4.26 13.28
C PHE A 97 -3.86 -4.37 11.76
N ILE A 98 -3.72 -3.23 11.09
CA ILE A 98 -3.55 -3.15 9.65
C ILE A 98 -2.29 -2.39 9.29
N LEU A 99 -1.54 -2.91 8.30
CA LEU A 99 -0.37 -2.26 7.72
C LEU A 99 -0.61 -2.08 6.23
N GLY A 100 -0.53 -0.86 5.74
CA GLY A 100 -0.56 -0.58 4.30
C GLY A 100 0.72 0.09 3.84
N HIS A 101 1.34 -0.46 2.79
CA HIS A 101 2.54 0.10 2.18
C HIS A 101 2.24 0.68 0.80
N SER A 102 2.76 1.87 0.49
CA SER A 102 2.65 2.49 -0.84
C SER A 102 1.19 2.59 -1.31
N MET A 103 0.83 1.98 -2.44
CA MET A 103 -0.57 1.85 -2.89
C MET A 103 -1.45 1.25 -1.79
N GLY A 104 -0.95 0.22 -1.08
CA GLY A 104 -1.66 -0.38 0.06
C GLY A 104 -1.94 0.60 1.18
N SER A 105 -1.10 1.64 1.36
CA SER A 105 -1.37 2.71 2.33
C SER A 105 -2.60 3.55 1.95
N PHE A 106 -2.85 3.75 0.64
CA PHE A 106 -4.06 4.42 0.17
C PHE A 106 -5.29 3.53 0.32
N VAL A 107 -5.18 2.22 0.02
CA VAL A 107 -6.26 1.24 0.28
C VAL A 107 -6.61 1.24 1.76
N THR A 108 -5.62 1.15 2.65
CA THR A 108 -5.80 1.20 4.11
C THR A 108 -6.50 2.48 4.55
N ARG A 109 -6.04 3.65 4.10
CA ARG A 109 -6.68 4.94 4.44
C ARG A 109 -8.12 5.03 3.92
N CYS A 110 -8.41 4.46 2.74
CA CYS A 110 -9.78 4.38 2.23
C CYS A 110 -10.65 3.43 3.06
N LEU A 111 -10.12 2.27 3.44
CA LEU A 111 -10.82 1.30 4.29
C LEU A 111 -11.17 1.89 5.66
N LEU A 112 -10.22 2.54 6.31
CA LEU A 112 -10.40 3.13 7.64
C LEU A 112 -11.47 4.22 7.68
N GLN A 113 -11.82 4.86 6.55
CA GLN A 113 -12.88 5.89 6.52
C GLN A 113 -14.23 5.38 7.03
N ASN A 114 -14.51 4.09 6.84
CA ASN A 114 -15.80 3.48 7.18
C ASN A 114 -15.68 2.22 8.03
N HIS A 115 -14.46 1.74 8.31
CA HIS A 115 -14.23 0.46 8.96
C HIS A 115 -13.05 0.50 9.95
N ALA A 116 -12.73 1.67 10.50
CA ALA A 116 -11.63 1.80 11.48
C ALA A 116 -11.91 1.03 12.78
N GLU A 117 -13.18 0.87 13.14
CA GLU A 117 -13.63 0.13 14.32
C GLU A 117 -13.23 -1.34 14.34
N ARG A 118 -12.82 -1.89 13.18
CA ARG A 118 -12.35 -3.28 13.05
C ARG A 118 -10.88 -3.47 13.43
N PHE A 119 -10.20 -2.40 13.76
CA PHE A 119 -8.77 -2.42 14.05
C PHE A 119 -8.47 -1.67 15.34
N ASP A 120 -7.46 -2.15 16.06
CA ASP A 120 -6.92 -1.50 17.25
C ASP A 120 -5.81 -0.49 16.91
N GLY A 121 -5.42 -0.42 15.65
CA GLY A 121 -4.47 0.56 15.16
C GLY A 121 -4.02 0.30 13.72
N ALA A 122 -3.39 1.31 13.11
CA ALA A 122 -2.94 1.24 11.73
C ALA A 122 -1.49 1.72 11.56
N PHE A 123 -0.73 0.98 10.75
CA PHE A 123 0.58 1.36 10.24
C PHE A 123 0.43 1.79 8.78
N ILE A 124 0.79 3.03 8.49
CA ILE A 124 0.68 3.64 7.16
C ILE A 124 2.09 3.95 6.69
N ILE A 125 2.62 3.14 5.77
CA ILE A 125 4.03 3.16 5.35
C ILE A 125 4.15 3.67 3.91
N GLY A 126 5.12 4.54 3.65
CA GLY A 126 5.41 5.06 2.30
C GLY A 126 4.22 5.77 1.66
N THR A 127 3.42 6.47 2.46
CA THR A 127 2.20 7.14 1.98
C THR A 127 2.48 8.53 1.42
N GLY A 128 1.61 8.99 0.52
CA GLY A 128 1.64 10.33 -0.05
C GLY A 128 0.56 11.25 0.51
N SER A 129 0.70 12.55 0.20
CA SER A 129 -0.30 13.59 0.45
C SER A 129 -0.99 14.02 -0.85
N ARG A 130 -1.80 15.07 -0.77
CA ARG A 130 -2.44 15.67 -1.96
C ARG A 130 -1.40 16.20 -2.94
N ILE A 131 -1.59 15.88 -4.21
CA ILE A 131 -0.74 16.35 -5.31
C ILE A 131 -1.55 17.34 -6.16
N ILE A 132 -0.96 18.49 -6.46
CA ILE A 132 -1.57 19.48 -7.36
C ILE A 132 -1.64 18.87 -8.77
N GLY A 133 -2.78 19.07 -9.46
CA GLY A 133 -2.98 18.54 -10.82
C GLY A 133 -3.47 17.09 -10.89
N VAL A 134 -3.45 16.32 -9.79
CA VAL A 134 -3.90 14.92 -9.81
C VAL A 134 -5.38 14.77 -10.22
N LYS A 135 -6.22 15.75 -9.93
CA LYS A 135 -7.62 15.75 -10.37
C LYS A 135 -7.74 15.82 -11.91
N MET A 136 -6.91 16.64 -12.54
CA MET A 136 -6.89 16.74 -14.01
C MET A 136 -6.39 15.42 -14.62
N LEU A 137 -5.32 14.84 -14.08
CA LEU A 137 -4.84 13.51 -14.49
C LEU A 137 -5.93 12.44 -14.32
N SER A 138 -6.70 12.50 -13.24
CA SER A 138 -7.83 11.61 -13.00
C SER A 138 -8.88 11.67 -14.12
N HIS A 139 -9.25 12.87 -14.62
CA HIS A 139 -10.21 13.00 -15.71
C HIS A 139 -9.68 12.36 -17.01
N PHE A 140 -8.41 12.60 -17.35
CA PHE A 140 -7.77 11.96 -18.51
C PHE A 140 -7.77 10.43 -18.36
N LEU A 141 -7.35 9.93 -17.21
CA LEU A 141 -7.32 8.48 -16.96
C LEU A 141 -8.72 7.86 -16.97
N THR A 142 -9.75 8.57 -16.53
CA THR A 142 -11.15 8.12 -16.62
C THR A 142 -11.55 7.88 -18.07
N LEU A 143 -11.28 8.85 -18.95
CA LEU A 143 -11.58 8.72 -20.38
C LEU A 143 -10.79 7.57 -21.03
N PHE A 144 -9.49 7.48 -20.76
CA PHE A 144 -8.67 6.40 -21.29
C PHE A 144 -9.09 5.03 -20.76
N ASN A 145 -9.51 4.95 -19.50
CA ASN A 145 -10.00 3.71 -18.89
C ASN A 145 -11.30 3.22 -19.53
N LEU A 146 -12.16 4.12 -20.03
CA LEU A 146 -13.36 3.74 -20.78
C LEU A 146 -13.02 3.14 -22.17
N ILE A 147 -11.95 3.62 -22.81
CA ILE A 147 -11.60 3.24 -24.18
C ILE A 147 -10.68 2.01 -24.20
N ALA A 148 -9.66 1.99 -23.35
CA ALA A 148 -8.60 0.98 -23.41
C ALA A 148 -8.09 0.57 -22.01
N PRO A 149 -8.95 0.04 -21.13
CA PRO A 149 -8.63 -0.23 -19.73
C PRO A 149 -7.47 -1.23 -19.57
N LYS A 150 -7.40 -2.25 -20.40
CA LYS A 150 -6.36 -3.31 -20.34
C LYS A 150 -5.03 -2.92 -21.00
N ARG A 151 -4.96 -1.77 -21.65
CA ARG A 151 -3.74 -1.33 -22.35
C ARG A 151 -2.65 -0.98 -21.35
N ARG A 152 -1.46 -1.60 -21.46
CA ARG A 152 -0.25 -1.20 -20.73
C ARG A 152 0.39 -0.03 -21.47
N SER A 153 0.18 1.19 -20.97
CA SER A 153 0.77 2.39 -21.56
C SER A 153 2.26 2.49 -21.21
N LYS A 154 3.13 2.30 -22.19
CA LYS A 154 4.58 2.46 -22.00
C LYS A 154 4.90 3.87 -21.49
N LEU A 155 4.19 4.89 -21.99
CA LEU A 155 4.39 6.29 -21.60
C LEU A 155 4.06 6.51 -20.11
N LEU A 156 2.91 6.00 -19.62
CA LEU A 156 2.51 6.19 -18.23
C LEU A 156 3.47 5.47 -17.28
N ASN A 157 3.83 4.21 -17.59
CA ASN A 157 4.78 3.44 -16.77
C ASN A 157 6.17 4.09 -16.76
N PHE A 158 6.66 4.53 -17.91
CA PHE A 158 7.94 5.22 -18.02
C PHE A 158 7.93 6.57 -17.27
N ALA A 159 6.88 7.37 -17.43
CA ALA A 159 6.75 8.65 -16.74
C ALA A 159 6.71 8.47 -15.21
N PHE A 160 5.96 7.48 -14.71
CA PHE A 160 5.91 7.14 -13.30
C PHE A 160 7.29 6.74 -12.75
N ALA A 161 7.96 5.81 -13.44
CA ALA A 161 9.29 5.35 -13.03
C ALA A 161 10.33 6.49 -13.09
N LYS A 162 10.37 7.25 -14.16
CA LYS A 162 11.30 8.36 -14.33
C LYS A 162 11.07 9.48 -13.31
N MET A 163 9.83 9.83 -13.03
CA MET A 163 9.47 10.86 -12.05
C MET A 163 9.96 10.48 -10.65
N ASN A 164 9.67 9.26 -10.20
CA ASN A 164 10.09 8.80 -8.88
C ASN A 164 11.62 8.63 -8.77
N ASN A 165 12.26 8.23 -9.87
CA ASN A 165 13.73 8.05 -9.90
C ASN A 165 14.50 9.37 -10.17
N PHE A 166 13.84 10.48 -10.41
CA PHE A 166 14.47 11.73 -10.86
C PHE A 166 15.55 12.23 -9.91
N SER A 167 15.32 12.20 -8.60
CA SER A 167 16.29 12.62 -7.59
C SER A 167 17.49 11.68 -7.47
N PHE A 168 17.37 10.46 -7.98
CA PHE A 168 18.41 9.41 -7.93
C PHE A 168 19.01 9.11 -9.31
N ARG A 169 18.81 10.00 -10.30
CA ARG A 169 19.23 9.79 -11.70
C ARG A 169 20.75 9.68 -11.90
N ASN A 170 21.52 10.24 -10.99
CA ASN A 170 22.99 10.20 -11.05
C ASN A 170 23.58 8.93 -10.42
N GLU A 171 22.77 8.11 -9.75
CA GLU A 171 23.22 6.84 -9.23
C GLU A 171 23.34 5.82 -10.36
N THR A 172 24.43 5.07 -10.34
CA THR A 172 24.70 4.04 -11.36
C THR A 172 23.69 2.91 -11.23
N ASN A 173 23.11 2.59 -12.37
CA ASN A 173 22.30 1.40 -12.64
C ASN A 173 20.98 1.33 -11.93
N THR A 174 19.82 1.05 -12.68
CA THR A 174 18.82 0.37 -11.93
C THR A 174 17.44 0.36 -12.53
N HIS A 175 17.32 0.39 -13.81
CA HIS A 175 15.99 0.24 -14.39
C HIS A 175 14.95 1.22 -13.79
N TYR A 176 15.41 2.42 -13.36
CA TYR A 176 14.59 3.43 -12.66
C TYR A 176 14.01 2.96 -11.30
N LEU A 177 14.73 2.11 -10.56
CA LEU A 177 14.30 1.58 -9.26
C LEU A 177 15.09 2.10 -8.06
N ASN A 178 16.00 3.06 -8.25
CA ASN A 178 16.78 3.62 -7.13
C ASN A 178 15.89 4.21 -6.04
N TRP A 179 14.76 4.80 -6.43
CA TRP A 179 13.80 5.37 -5.48
C TRP A 179 13.15 4.33 -4.56
N LEU A 180 13.13 3.06 -4.94
CA LEU A 180 12.44 1.99 -4.21
C LEU A 180 13.17 1.61 -2.92
N SER A 181 14.51 1.47 -2.95
CA SER A 181 15.29 1.10 -1.78
C SER A 181 16.73 1.61 -1.88
N LEU A 182 17.31 1.94 -0.74
CA LEU A 182 18.76 2.19 -0.63
C LEU A 182 19.56 0.89 -0.81
N ASP A 183 19.02 -0.22 -0.29
CA ASP A 183 19.64 -1.53 -0.41
C ASP A 183 19.55 -2.08 -1.84
N LYS A 184 20.72 -2.29 -2.43
CA LYS A 184 20.86 -2.86 -3.77
C LYS A 184 20.31 -4.29 -3.84
N ASN A 185 20.50 -5.11 -2.81
CA ASN A 185 20.04 -6.49 -2.79
C ASN A 185 18.51 -6.53 -2.85
N ASN A 186 17.83 -5.68 -2.08
CA ASN A 186 16.37 -5.54 -2.13
C ASN A 186 15.87 -5.18 -3.54
N ARG A 187 16.57 -4.25 -4.24
CA ARG A 187 16.23 -3.89 -5.62
C ARG A 187 16.47 -5.03 -6.60
N ASP A 188 17.58 -5.77 -6.42
CA ASP A 188 17.92 -6.92 -7.27
C ASP A 188 16.94 -8.07 -7.07
N GLU A 189 16.50 -8.32 -5.85
CA GLU A 189 15.44 -9.28 -5.54
C GLU A 189 14.11 -8.90 -6.19
N PHE A 190 13.72 -7.62 -6.10
CA PHE A 190 12.53 -7.10 -6.78
C PHE A 190 12.59 -7.32 -8.31
N LEU A 191 13.76 -7.13 -8.93
CA LEU A 191 13.95 -7.32 -10.37
C LEU A 191 13.93 -8.80 -10.80
N LYS A 192 14.38 -9.69 -9.93
CA LYS A 192 14.42 -11.14 -10.21
C LYS A 192 13.08 -11.81 -9.99
N ASP A 193 12.22 -11.22 -9.19
CA ASP A 193 10.92 -11.77 -8.88
C ASP A 193 9.95 -11.59 -10.07
N PRO A 194 9.47 -12.68 -10.67
CA PRO A 194 8.58 -12.62 -11.85
C PRO A 194 7.20 -12.02 -11.55
N LEU A 195 6.85 -11.88 -10.27
CA LEU A 195 5.59 -11.27 -9.83
C LEU A 195 5.74 -9.78 -9.48
N CYS A 196 6.96 -9.22 -9.59
CA CYS A 196 7.28 -7.84 -9.28
C CYS A 196 7.60 -7.02 -10.54
N GLY A 197 7.46 -5.68 -10.44
CA GLY A 197 7.85 -4.75 -11.49
C GLY A 197 7.00 -4.80 -12.77
N ILE A 198 5.90 -5.55 -12.78
CA ILE A 198 5.07 -5.74 -13.97
C ILE A 198 4.29 -4.43 -14.26
N PRO A 199 4.37 -3.90 -15.50
CA PRO A 199 3.77 -2.62 -15.84
C PRO A 199 2.25 -2.59 -15.63
N PHE A 200 1.76 -1.52 -15.03
CA PHE A 200 0.33 -1.28 -14.86
C PHE A 200 -0.36 -0.98 -16.17
N THR A 201 -1.61 -1.41 -16.27
CA THR A 201 -2.54 -1.03 -17.33
C THR A 201 -3.07 0.40 -17.08
N VAL A 202 -3.79 0.94 -18.05
CA VAL A 202 -4.53 2.20 -17.88
C VAL A 202 -5.50 2.10 -16.69
N ASN A 203 -6.19 0.95 -16.55
CA ASN A 203 -7.07 0.67 -15.41
C ASN A 203 -6.31 0.68 -14.08
N GLY A 204 -5.10 0.11 -14.05
CA GLY A 204 -4.27 0.13 -12.85
C GLY A 204 -3.90 1.55 -12.41
N PHE A 205 -3.45 2.41 -13.34
CA PHE A 205 -3.17 3.82 -13.04
C PHE A 205 -4.42 4.62 -12.69
N TYR A 206 -5.53 4.39 -13.40
CA TYR A 206 -6.81 4.99 -13.05
C TYR A 206 -7.19 4.68 -11.60
N THR A 207 -7.14 3.42 -11.23
CA THR A 207 -7.48 2.95 -9.87
C THR A 207 -6.56 3.53 -8.82
N LEU A 208 -5.25 3.53 -9.06
CA LEU A 208 -4.24 4.13 -8.16
C LEU A 208 -4.56 5.61 -7.90
N ILE A 209 -4.86 6.37 -8.95
CA ILE A 209 -5.21 7.80 -8.81
C ILE A 209 -6.54 7.99 -8.07
N GLN A 210 -7.54 7.14 -8.28
CA GLN A 210 -8.80 7.19 -7.55
C GLN A 210 -8.60 6.89 -6.05
N LEU A 211 -7.79 5.88 -5.72
CA LEU A 211 -7.40 5.58 -4.33
C LEU A 211 -6.67 6.76 -3.70
N GLN A 212 -5.68 7.33 -4.38
CA GLN A 212 -4.94 8.48 -3.89
C GLN A 212 -5.84 9.68 -3.63
N LEU A 213 -6.74 10.02 -4.58
CA LEU A 213 -7.69 11.13 -4.41
C LEU A 213 -8.59 10.97 -3.18
N GLN A 214 -9.09 9.75 -2.94
CA GLN A 214 -9.92 9.46 -1.77
C GLN A 214 -9.09 9.46 -0.48
N ALA A 215 -7.97 8.75 -0.47
CA ALA A 215 -7.10 8.64 0.70
C ALA A 215 -6.47 9.97 1.13
N THR A 216 -6.23 10.89 0.18
CA THR A 216 -5.63 12.20 0.46
C THR A 216 -6.67 13.33 0.52
N ASN A 217 -7.97 13.03 0.53
CA ASN A 217 -9.00 14.02 0.77
C ASN A 217 -8.79 14.66 2.15
N LYS A 218 -8.99 15.97 2.25
CA LYS A 218 -8.78 16.73 3.52
C LYS A 218 -9.56 16.12 4.70
N ASN A 219 -10.73 15.53 4.42
CA ASN A 219 -11.63 14.96 5.42
C ASN A 219 -11.55 13.42 5.49
N TRP A 220 -10.50 12.80 4.95
CA TRP A 220 -10.41 11.34 4.85
C TRP A 220 -10.57 10.63 6.21
N ALA A 221 -10.08 11.25 7.28
CA ALA A 221 -10.13 10.69 8.63
C ALA A 221 -11.30 11.23 9.49
N LYS A 222 -12.30 11.88 8.87
CA LYS A 222 -13.42 12.54 9.59
C LYS A 222 -14.18 11.58 10.49
N ASN A 223 -14.47 10.39 10.01
CA ASN A 223 -15.30 9.39 10.70
C ASN A 223 -14.48 8.48 11.64
N ILE A 224 -13.16 8.57 11.64
CA ILE A 224 -12.30 7.76 12.49
C ILE A 224 -12.30 8.33 13.91
N SER A 225 -12.37 7.48 14.93
CA SER A 225 -12.23 7.88 16.33
C SER A 225 -10.93 8.66 16.55
N LYS A 226 -10.99 9.74 17.33
CA LYS A 226 -9.81 10.57 17.63
C LYS A 226 -8.81 9.89 18.56
N THR A 227 -9.21 8.80 19.19
CA THR A 227 -8.36 7.93 20.01
C THR A 227 -7.78 6.75 19.21
N PHE A 228 -8.15 6.56 17.93
CA PHE A 228 -7.64 5.47 17.09
C PHE A 228 -6.15 5.66 16.81
N PRO A 229 -5.28 4.67 17.14
CA PRO A 229 -3.84 4.79 16.95
C PRO A 229 -3.44 4.72 15.48
N ILE A 230 -2.66 5.69 15.02
CA ILE A 230 -2.09 5.73 13.66
C ILE A 230 -0.59 5.95 13.76
N TYR A 231 0.18 5.07 13.11
CA TYR A 231 1.63 5.23 12.98
C TYR A 231 2.02 5.43 11.52
N LEU A 232 2.51 6.62 11.19
CA LEU A 232 3.03 6.98 9.87
C LEU A 232 4.52 6.68 9.82
N ILE A 233 4.95 5.93 8.81
CA ILE A 233 6.36 5.54 8.63
C ILE A 233 6.77 5.81 7.19
N SER A 234 7.94 6.40 6.96
CA SER A 234 8.49 6.60 5.62
C SER A 234 10.00 6.83 5.68
N GLY A 235 10.68 6.64 4.55
CA GLY A 235 12.02 7.17 4.37
C GLY A 235 12.01 8.68 4.15
N GLU A 236 13.04 9.39 4.61
CA GLU A 236 13.18 10.82 4.31
C GLU A 236 13.41 11.08 2.83
N ASN A 237 13.98 10.12 2.10
CA ASN A 237 14.24 10.19 0.67
C ASN A 237 13.15 9.49 -0.18
N ASP A 238 11.98 9.18 0.39
CA ASP A 238 10.86 8.62 -0.34
C ASP A 238 10.16 9.67 -1.23
N PRO A 239 10.21 9.54 -2.58
CA PRO A 239 9.56 10.49 -3.48
C PRO A 239 8.02 10.42 -3.42
N ILE A 240 7.42 9.28 -3.08
CA ILE A 240 5.97 9.13 -2.90
C ILE A 240 5.48 10.01 -1.75
N GLY A 241 6.24 10.04 -0.67
CA GLY A 241 6.02 10.92 0.48
C GLY A 241 6.51 12.36 0.26
N ASN A 242 6.88 12.74 -0.99
CA ASN A 242 7.48 14.02 -1.30
C ASN A 242 8.66 14.36 -0.38
N PHE A 243 9.57 13.40 -0.23
CA PHE A 243 10.77 13.53 0.60
C PHE A 243 10.41 13.92 2.07
N GLY A 244 9.47 13.19 2.64
CA GLY A 244 8.95 13.37 3.99
C GLY A 244 7.96 14.53 4.16
N LYS A 245 7.91 15.50 3.25
CA LYS A 245 6.99 16.67 3.36
C LYS A 245 5.53 16.24 3.32
N GLY A 246 5.17 15.32 2.44
CA GLY A 246 3.82 14.80 2.31
C GLY A 246 3.38 13.99 3.53
N VAL A 247 4.28 13.20 4.10
CA VAL A 247 4.00 12.44 5.32
C VAL A 247 3.79 13.37 6.52
N ARG A 248 4.66 14.40 6.67
CA ARG A 248 4.48 15.47 7.69
C ARG A 248 3.15 16.21 7.51
N GLN A 249 2.73 16.45 6.27
CA GLN A 249 1.43 17.06 6.00
C GLN A 249 0.28 16.19 6.53
N VAL A 250 0.30 14.88 6.23
CA VAL A 250 -0.73 13.92 6.72
C VAL A 250 -0.73 13.87 8.25
N TYR A 251 0.44 13.81 8.87
CA TYR A 251 0.60 13.85 10.32
C TYR A 251 -0.03 15.10 10.94
N ASN A 252 0.32 16.28 10.42
CA ASN A 252 -0.20 17.55 10.93
C ASN A 252 -1.71 17.68 10.72
N GLU A 253 -2.23 17.19 9.59
CA GLU A 253 -3.68 17.15 9.34
C GLU A 253 -4.42 16.28 10.35
N LEU A 254 -3.87 15.12 10.72
CA LEU A 254 -4.46 14.27 11.77
C LEU A 254 -4.47 14.99 13.13
N LEU A 255 -3.35 15.61 13.53
CA LEU A 255 -3.28 16.37 14.78
C LEU A 255 -4.28 17.55 14.80
N GLN A 256 -4.36 18.32 13.70
CA GLN A 256 -5.31 19.43 13.56
C GLN A 256 -6.77 18.96 13.60
N ASN A 257 -7.05 17.72 13.16
CA ASN A 257 -8.36 17.09 13.27
C ASN A 257 -8.63 16.46 14.65
N GLY A 258 -7.75 16.66 15.63
CA GLY A 258 -7.94 16.26 17.03
C GLY A 258 -7.54 14.82 17.35
N PHE A 259 -6.79 14.13 16.49
CA PHE A 259 -6.28 12.80 16.79
C PHE A 259 -5.25 12.85 17.92
N GLN A 260 -5.42 11.98 18.91
CA GLN A 260 -4.62 11.96 20.15
C GLN A 260 -3.47 10.95 20.09
N GLN A 261 -3.60 9.89 19.29
CA GLN A 261 -2.64 8.79 19.21
C GLN A 261 -2.04 8.66 17.82
N VAL A 262 -1.34 9.72 17.37
CA VAL A 262 -0.63 9.71 16.10
C VAL A 262 0.87 9.74 16.35
N LYS A 263 1.59 8.80 15.76
CA LYS A 263 3.06 8.79 15.72
C LYS A 263 3.54 8.92 14.29
N MET A 264 4.72 9.49 14.12
CA MET A 264 5.39 9.56 12.81
C MET A 264 6.88 9.29 13.00
N THR A 265 7.43 8.43 12.13
CA THR A 265 8.88 8.24 12.00
C THR A 265 9.29 8.41 10.54
N LEU A 266 10.25 9.28 10.31
CA LEU A 266 10.94 9.41 9.04
C LEU A 266 12.36 8.90 9.23
N TYR A 267 12.70 7.83 8.55
CA TYR A 267 14.04 7.23 8.64
C TYR A 267 15.00 8.01 7.75
N PRO A 268 16.11 8.55 8.34
CA PRO A 268 17.12 9.26 7.57
C PRO A 268 17.66 8.40 6.42
N GLU A 269 17.92 9.04 5.28
CA GLU A 269 18.48 8.43 4.07
C GLU A 269 17.65 7.31 3.43
N MET A 270 16.71 6.70 4.15
CA MET A 270 15.85 5.63 3.62
C MET A 270 14.93 6.14 2.52
N ARG A 271 14.55 5.24 1.63
CA ARG A 271 13.67 5.48 0.47
C ARG A 271 12.28 4.90 0.69
N HIS A 272 11.67 4.38 -0.33
CA HIS A 272 10.27 3.93 -0.30
C HIS A 272 10.04 2.57 0.35
#